data_75e5ab4176b668118814c6f6731cf645
#
_entry.id   75e5ab4176b668118814c6f6731cf645
#
_cell.length_a   1.000
_cell.length_b   1.000
_cell.length_c   1.000
_cell.angle_alpha   90.00
_cell.angle_beta   90.00
_cell.angle_gamma   90.00
#
_symmetry.space_group_name_H-M   'P 1'
#
loop_
_entity.id
_entity.type
_entity.pdbx_description
1 polymer ?
#
loop_
_entity_poly.entity_id
_entity_poly.type
_entity_poly.pdbx_seq_one_letter_code
_entity_poly.pdbx_strand_id
1 'polypeptide(L)'
;MELQEIRNRWNEVFDAVLEVDRVSWIAFFDARLADFDGRTLTLDFSDARKLSSSHEFSQTRLKQQQILIQTIKSILSIDVEISER
;
A
#
# COMPACT_ATOMS: atom_id res chain seq x y z
N MET A 1 -13.51 1.59 -9.92
CA MET A 1 -12.73 2.71 -9.36
C MET A 1 -11.43 2.83 -10.12
N GLU A 2 -10.98 4.04 -10.38
CA GLU A 2 -9.76 4.25 -11.13
C GLU A 2 -8.64 4.70 -10.23
N LEU A 3 -7.42 4.64 -10.72
CA LEU A 3 -6.23 5.01 -9.95
C LEU A 3 -6.36 6.43 -9.38
N GLN A 4 -6.88 7.35 -10.16
CA GLN A 4 -7.01 8.73 -9.72
C GLN A 4 -7.93 8.85 -8.49
N GLU A 5 -8.99 8.06 -8.45
CA GLU A 5 -9.90 8.07 -7.32
C GLU A 5 -9.21 7.51 -6.08
N ILE A 6 -8.42 6.45 -6.25
CA ILE A 6 -7.67 5.87 -5.15
C ILE A 6 -6.66 6.90 -4.64
N ARG A 7 -5.99 7.59 -5.55
CA ARG A 7 -4.99 8.59 -5.19
C ARG A 7 -5.63 9.74 -4.42
N ASN A 8 -6.81 10.17 -4.83
CA ASN A 8 -7.51 11.27 -4.16
C ASN A 8 -7.90 10.92 -2.74
N ARG A 9 -8.10 9.65 -2.44
CA ARG A 9 -8.52 9.20 -1.11
C ARG A 9 -7.40 8.46 -0.37
N TRP A 10 -6.19 8.51 -0.87
CA TRP A 10 -5.10 7.75 -0.27
C TRP A 10 -4.78 8.20 1.16
N ASN A 11 -4.97 9.47 1.45
CA ASN A 11 -4.76 9.96 2.80
C ASN A 11 -5.73 9.31 3.79
N GLU A 12 -6.95 9.05 3.39
CA GLU A 12 -7.92 8.38 4.25
C GLU A 12 -7.47 6.95 4.55
N VAL A 13 -6.95 6.27 3.52
CA VAL A 13 -6.45 4.91 3.68
C VAL A 13 -5.23 4.91 4.61
N PHE A 14 -4.30 5.83 4.39
CA PHE A 14 -3.10 5.90 5.20
C PHE A 14 -3.40 6.25 6.65
N ASP A 15 -4.32 7.15 6.90
CA ASP A 15 -4.71 7.49 8.27
C ASP A 15 -5.28 6.26 8.98
N ALA A 16 -6.08 5.47 8.27
CA ALA A 16 -6.64 4.26 8.84
C ALA A 16 -5.57 3.20 9.09
N VAL A 17 -4.60 3.07 8.18
CA VAL A 17 -3.49 2.14 8.38
C VAL A 17 -2.69 2.52 9.61
N LEU A 18 -2.44 3.81 9.79
CA LEU A 18 -1.67 4.29 10.95
C LEU A 18 -2.37 3.92 12.26
N GLU A 19 -3.70 3.99 12.28
CA GLU A 19 -4.44 3.64 13.49
C GLU A 19 -4.43 2.14 13.76
N VAL A 20 -4.36 1.33 12.71
CA VAL A 20 -4.37 -0.12 12.87
C VAL A 20 -2.97 -0.63 13.19
N ASP A 21 -1.96 -0.15 12.49
CA ASP A 21 -0.61 -0.67 12.66
C ASP A 21 0.42 0.34 12.13
N ARG A 22 1.10 0.98 13.04
CA ARG A 22 2.11 1.99 12.67
C ARG A 22 3.25 1.40 11.84
N VAL A 23 3.61 0.14 12.09
CA VAL A 23 4.68 -0.50 11.33
C VAL A 23 4.29 -0.64 9.86
N SER A 24 3.03 -1.01 9.61
CA SER A 24 2.53 -1.09 8.24
C SER A 24 2.50 0.29 7.59
N TRP A 25 2.11 1.31 8.34
CA TRP A 25 2.09 2.67 7.84
C TRP A 25 3.50 3.10 7.40
N ILE A 26 4.52 2.82 8.21
CA ILE A 26 5.89 3.16 7.89
C ILE A 26 6.35 2.37 6.66
N ALA A 27 5.95 1.10 6.57
CA ALA A 27 6.36 0.24 5.46
C ALA A 27 5.87 0.77 4.12
N PHE A 28 4.69 1.40 4.09
CA PHE A 28 4.13 1.89 2.83
C PHE A 28 4.20 3.41 2.68
N PHE A 29 4.78 4.09 3.65
CA PHE A 29 4.82 5.56 3.62
C PHE A 29 5.50 6.11 2.38
N ASP A 30 6.59 5.45 1.92
CA ASP A 30 7.33 5.94 0.78
C ASP A 30 6.81 5.37 -0.54
N ALA A 31 5.78 4.56 -0.51
CA ALA A 31 5.25 3.96 -1.71
C ALA A 31 4.49 4.98 -2.55
N ARG A 32 4.63 4.88 -3.85
CA ARG A 32 3.86 5.70 -4.77
C ARG A 32 2.84 4.82 -5.47
N LEU A 33 1.67 5.34 -5.71
CA LEU A 33 0.66 4.63 -6.47
C LEU A 33 1.06 4.67 -7.93
N ALA A 34 1.45 3.54 -8.48
CA ALA A 34 1.96 3.49 -9.84
C ALA A 34 0.89 3.10 -10.86
N ASP A 35 0.03 2.17 -10.52
CA ASP A 35 -0.96 1.69 -11.47
C ASP A 35 -2.07 0.95 -10.74
N PHE A 36 -3.23 0.88 -11.36
CA PHE A 36 -4.34 0.09 -10.85
C PHE A 36 -5.16 -0.39 -12.06
N ASP A 37 -5.21 -1.69 -12.26
CA ASP A 37 -5.89 -2.26 -13.42
C ASP A 37 -7.32 -2.69 -13.13
N GLY A 38 -7.86 -2.29 -12.02
CA GLY A 38 -9.20 -2.69 -11.59
C GLY A 38 -9.18 -3.79 -10.54
N ARG A 39 -8.03 -4.44 -10.36
CA ARG A 39 -7.88 -5.52 -9.40
C ARG A 39 -6.56 -5.42 -8.65
N THR A 40 -5.47 -5.19 -9.35
CA THR A 40 -4.14 -5.13 -8.76
C THR A 40 -3.68 -3.69 -8.66
N LEU A 41 -3.38 -3.26 -7.44
CA LEU A 41 -2.81 -1.95 -7.19
C LEU A 41 -1.30 -2.11 -7.10
N THR A 42 -0.58 -1.43 -7.96
CA THR A 42 0.88 -1.50 -8.00
C THR A 42 1.46 -0.34 -7.23
N LEU A 43 2.33 -0.64 -6.29
CA LEU A 43 3.03 0.36 -5.50
C LEU A 43 4.49 0.39 -5.95
N ASP A 44 5.01 1.59 -6.11
CA ASP A 44 6.38 1.79 -6.58
C ASP A 44 7.24 2.25 -5.41
N PHE A 45 8.25 1.45 -5.08
CA PHE A 45 9.17 1.74 -4.00
C PHE A 45 10.57 2.06 -4.53
N SER A 46 10.70 2.39 -5.78
CA SER A 46 12.02 2.57 -6.38
C SER A 46 12.87 3.60 -5.63
N ASP A 47 12.26 4.68 -5.19
CA ASP A 47 12.99 5.71 -4.46
C ASP A 47 13.42 5.21 -3.09
N ALA A 48 12.57 4.47 -2.41
CA ALA A 48 12.88 3.93 -1.10
C ALA A 48 14.00 2.89 -1.19
N ARG A 49 14.00 2.11 -2.25
CA ARG A 49 15.01 1.08 -2.42
C ARG A 49 16.39 1.63 -2.67
N LYS A 50 16.50 2.84 -3.15
CA LYS A 50 17.79 3.46 -3.34
C LYS A 50 18.48 3.72 -2.00
N LEU A 51 17.71 3.90 -0.96
CA LEU A 51 18.26 4.21 0.34
C LEU A 51 18.37 2.99 1.25
N SER A 52 17.76 1.89 0.87
CA SER A 52 17.71 0.72 1.71
C SER A 52 18.22 -0.47 0.96
N SER A 53 19.09 -1.21 1.58
CA SER A 53 19.59 -2.37 0.93
C SER A 53 18.86 -3.62 1.33
N SER A 54 17.85 -3.57 2.04
CA SER A 54 17.36 -4.60 2.47
C SER A 54 16.35 -5.21 2.19
N HIS A 55 15.75 -5.89 2.47
CA HIS A 55 15.50 -6.77 1.96
C HIS A 55 14.87 -7.79 2.58
N GLU A 56 14.60 -8.25 2.93
CA GLU A 56 14.14 -9.22 3.23
C GLU A 56 13.29 -9.39 4.15
N PHE A 57 12.27 -9.09 4.21
CA PHE A 57 11.24 -9.21 5.10
C PHE A 57 10.00 -9.67 4.37
N SER A 58 10.11 -10.63 3.51
CA SER A 58 8.98 -11.02 2.65
C SER A 58 7.77 -11.51 3.45
N GLN A 59 7.97 -12.24 4.54
CA GLN A 59 6.83 -12.69 5.33
C GLN A 59 6.16 -11.53 6.05
N THR A 60 6.95 -10.64 6.64
CA THR A 60 6.42 -9.47 7.29
C THR A 60 5.71 -8.58 6.26
N ARG A 61 6.28 -8.51 5.06
CA ARG A 61 5.70 -7.71 4.01
C ARG A 61 4.33 -8.22 3.60
N LEU A 62 4.16 -9.53 3.51
CA LEU A 62 2.88 -10.10 3.17
C LEU A 62 1.82 -9.76 4.22
N LYS A 63 2.19 -9.81 5.49
CA LYS A 63 1.28 -9.45 6.55
C LYS A 63 0.89 -7.97 6.45
N GLN A 64 1.86 -7.11 6.17
CA GLN A 64 1.61 -5.68 6.02
C GLN A 64 0.73 -5.41 4.80
N GLN A 65 0.93 -6.14 3.71
CA GLN A 65 0.06 -6.03 2.54
C GLN A 65 -1.37 -6.43 2.87
N GLN A 66 -1.57 -7.46 3.68
CA GLN A 66 -2.91 -7.85 4.10
C GLN A 66 -3.61 -6.74 4.88
N ILE A 67 -2.89 -6.08 5.76
CA ILE A 67 -3.45 -4.95 6.51
C ILE A 67 -3.85 -3.84 5.54
N LEU A 68 -3.00 -3.54 4.58
CA LEU A 68 -3.29 -2.50 3.60
C LEU A 68 -4.52 -2.89 2.75
N ILE A 69 -4.59 -4.12 2.30
CA ILE A 69 -5.72 -4.62 1.50
C ILE A 69 -7.02 -4.49 2.28
N GLN A 70 -7.00 -4.91 3.54
CA GLN A 70 -8.20 -4.83 4.37
C GLN A 70 -8.61 -3.40 4.65
N THR A 71 -7.65 -2.51 4.82
CA THR A 71 -7.92 -1.10 5.05
C THR A 71 -8.51 -0.46 3.79
N ILE A 72 -7.96 -0.79 2.63
CA ILE A 72 -8.51 -0.29 1.36
C ILE A 72 -9.95 -0.75 1.19
N LYS A 73 -10.21 -2.02 1.50
CA LYS A 73 -11.58 -2.53 1.39
C LYS A 73 -12.52 -1.79 2.34
N SER A 74 -12.07 -1.50 3.53
CA SER A 74 -12.89 -0.81 4.53
C SER A 74 -13.17 0.64 4.12
N ILE A 75 -12.18 1.34 3.60
CA ILE A 75 -12.30 2.76 3.30
C ILE A 75 -12.90 2.98 1.90
N LEU A 76 -12.45 2.22 0.92
CA LEU A 76 -12.83 2.43 -0.48
C LEU A 76 -13.86 1.43 -0.98
N SER A 77 -14.15 0.41 -0.20
CA SER A 77 -15.14 -0.62 -0.53
C SER A 77 -14.77 -1.40 -1.79
N ILE A 78 -13.49 -1.61 -2.02
CA ILE A 78 -13.05 -2.40 -3.16
C ILE A 78 -12.08 -3.47 -2.70
N ASP A 79 -12.03 -4.57 -3.45
CA ASP A 79 -11.08 -5.63 -3.20
C ASP A 79 -9.92 -5.44 -4.16
N VAL A 80 -8.70 -5.44 -3.63
CA VAL A 80 -7.52 -5.25 -4.46
C VAL A 80 -6.47 -6.27 -4.08
N GLU A 81 -5.55 -6.53 -5.01
CA GLU A 81 -4.32 -7.23 -4.74
C GLU A 81 -3.21 -6.20 -4.81
N ILE A 82 -2.14 -6.42 -4.07
CA ILE A 82 -1.03 -5.47 -4.03
C ILE A 82 0.17 -6.06 -4.77
N SER A 83 0.73 -5.28 -5.66
CA SER A 83 1.96 -5.62 -6.35
C SER A 83 2.98 -4.53 -6.01
N GLU A 84 4.23 -4.91 -5.82
CA GLU A 84 5.30 -3.94 -5.53
C GLU A 84 6.33 -3.97 -6.63
N ARG A 85 6.86 -2.84 -6.97
CA ARG A 85 7.90 -2.76 -7.97
C ARG A 85 8.99 -1.75 -7.62
#